data_ed4a5f2749579642523aa883598a671e
#
_entry.id   ed4a5f2749579642523aa883598a671e
#
_cell.length_a   1.000
_cell.length_b   1.000
_cell.length_c   1.000
_cell.angle_alpha   90.00
_cell.angle_beta   90.00
_cell.angle_gamma   90.00
#
_symmetry.space_group_name_H-M   'P 1'
#
loop_
_entity.id
_entity.type
_entity.pdbx_description
1 polymer ?
#
loop_
_entity_poly.entity_id
_entity_poly.type
_entity_poly.pdbx_seq_one_letter_code
_entity_poly.pdbx_strand_id
1 'polypeptide(L)' 'MYTSHNLATMIKQTAKAKNVIIKQMLVDCELGSNTMSAMYHGKSIAFDSLAKIADYLDCSVDYLLGRTDNPEINK' A
#
# COMPACT_ATOMS: atom_id res chain seq x y z
N MET A 1 10.59 -9.00 9.36
CA MET A 1 10.68 -7.57 9.70
C MET A 1 9.91 -6.74 8.68
N TYR A 2 9.17 -5.75 9.15
CA TYR A 2 8.36 -4.91 8.28
C TYR A 2 9.19 -3.72 7.82
N THR A 3 9.43 -3.62 6.52
CA THR A 3 10.18 -2.51 5.95
C THR A 3 9.32 -1.76 4.95
N SER A 4 9.61 -0.48 4.76
CA SER A 4 8.90 0.33 3.77
C SER A 4 9.09 -0.22 2.36
N HIS A 5 10.26 -0.78 2.08
CA HIS A 5 10.53 -1.39 0.78
C HIS A 5 9.59 -2.59 0.54
N ASN A 6 9.46 -3.49 1.52
CA ASN A 6 8.58 -4.64 1.40
C ASN A 6 7.11 -4.21 1.29
N LEU A 7 6.72 -3.19 2.04
CA LEU A 7 5.38 -2.63 1.97
C LEU A 7 5.08 -2.10 0.58
N ALA A 8 6.01 -1.34 -0.01
CA ALA A 8 5.84 -0.81 -1.35
C ALA A 8 5.69 -1.93 -2.38
N THR A 9 6.48 -3.00 -2.23
CA THR A 9 6.39 -4.16 -3.12
C THR A 9 5.03 -4.82 -3.03
N MET A 10 4.50 -5.02 -1.80
CA MET A 10 3.18 -5.60 -1.61
C MET A 10 2.07 -4.73 -2.18
N ILE A 11 2.16 -3.43 -1.98
CA ILE A 11 1.18 -2.49 -2.54
C ILE A 11 1.16 -2.61 -4.06
N LYS A 12 2.34 -2.63 -4.67
CA LYS A 12 2.46 -2.72 -6.13
C LYS A 12 1.88 -4.02 -6.66
N GLN A 13 2.21 -5.14 -6.01
CA GLN A 13 1.71 -6.45 -6.41
C GLN A 13 0.18 -6.52 -6.27
N THR A 14 -0.35 -6.02 -5.17
CA THR A 14 -1.79 -6.02 -4.90
C THR A 14 -2.52 -5.17 -5.93
N ALA A 15 -1.99 -3.98 -6.22
CA ALA A 15 -2.58 -3.10 -7.22
C ALA A 15 -2.61 -3.76 -8.59
N LYS A 16 -1.52 -4.42 -8.96
CA LYS A 16 -1.44 -5.12 -10.24
C LYS A 16 -2.47 -6.26 -10.32
N ALA A 17 -2.61 -7.03 -9.24
CA ALA A 17 -3.57 -8.12 -9.19
C ALA A 17 -5.01 -7.63 -9.30
N LYS A 18 -5.29 -6.42 -8.85
CA LYS A 18 -6.62 -5.81 -8.89
C LYS A 18 -6.82 -4.87 -10.08
N ASN A 19 -5.86 -4.80 -10.99
CA ASN A 19 -5.88 -3.91 -12.16
C ASN A 19 -5.97 -2.44 -11.77
N VAL A 20 -5.34 -2.06 -10.67
CA VAL A 20 -5.29 -0.68 -10.19
C VAL A 20 -4.00 -0.03 -10.70
N ILE A 21 -4.13 1.16 -11.25
CA ILE A 21 -2.98 1.95 -11.69
C ILE A 21 -2.44 2.71 -10.48
N ILE A 22 -1.18 2.47 -10.14
CA ILE A 22 -0.55 3.07 -8.95
C ILE A 22 -0.65 4.60 -8.98
N LYS A 23 -0.36 5.21 -10.13
CA LYS A 23 -0.41 6.65 -10.26
C LYS A 23 -1.80 7.20 -9.92
N GLN A 24 -2.83 6.54 -10.44
CA GLN A 24 -4.22 6.94 -10.17
C GLN A 24 -4.57 6.73 -8.70
N MET A 25 -4.11 5.63 -8.12
CA MET A 25 -4.32 5.36 -6.70
C MET A 25 -3.74 6.47 -5.83
N LEU A 26 -2.52 6.91 -6.13
CA LEU A 26 -1.88 7.98 -5.35
C LEU A 26 -2.65 9.29 -5.45
N VAL A 27 -3.14 9.61 -6.64
CA VAL A 27 -3.96 10.82 -6.84
C VAL A 27 -5.27 10.71 -6.04
N ASP A 28 -5.94 9.59 -6.12
CA ASP A 28 -7.23 9.39 -5.44
C ASP A 28 -7.07 9.37 -3.93
N CYS A 29 -5.93 8.91 -3.43
CA CYS A 29 -5.62 8.91 -2.00
C CYS A 29 -5.02 10.24 -1.52
N GLU A 30 -4.88 11.21 -2.41
CA GLU A 30 -4.29 12.52 -2.11
C GLU A 30 -2.84 12.42 -1.67
N LEU A 31 -2.09 11.50 -2.26
CA LEU A 31 -0.68 11.27 -1.95
C LEU A 31 0.21 11.81 -3.07
N GLY A 32 1.46 12.14 -2.72
CA GLY A 32 2.42 12.62 -3.70
C GLY A 32 2.81 11.53 -4.70
N SER A 33 3.15 11.95 -5.92
CA SER A 33 3.50 11.01 -7.00
C SER A 33 4.75 10.20 -6.71
N ASN A 34 5.61 10.68 -5.81
CA ASN A 34 6.86 10.00 -5.46
C ASN A 34 6.75 9.17 -4.16
N THR A 35 5.53 8.96 -3.66
CA THR A 35 5.30 8.20 -2.43
C THR A 35 5.86 6.78 -2.52
N MET A 36 5.58 6.08 -3.62
CA MET A 36 6.07 4.70 -3.80
C MET A 36 7.59 4.67 -3.90
N SER A 37 8.16 5.60 -4.65
CA SER A 37 9.62 5.69 -4.80
C SER A 37 10.29 5.93 -3.45
N ALA A 38 9.73 6.82 -2.65
CA ALA A 38 10.26 7.11 -1.31
C ALA A 38 10.24 5.86 -0.44
N MET A 39 9.15 5.08 -0.49
CA MET A 39 9.06 3.84 0.29
C MET A 39 10.08 2.81 -0.18
N TYR A 40 10.33 2.71 -1.48
CA TYR A 40 11.37 1.81 -2.01
C TYR A 40 12.74 2.16 -1.46
N HIS A 41 12.97 3.42 -1.16
CA HIS A 41 14.24 3.88 -0.58
C HIS A 41 14.24 3.85 0.94
N GLY A 42 13.23 3.22 1.56
CA GLY A 42 13.19 3.00 2.99
C GLY A 42 12.50 4.09 3.79
N LYS A 43 11.90 5.07 3.13
CA LYS A 43 11.20 6.15 3.83
C LYS A 43 9.84 5.65 4.33
N SER A 44 9.52 5.98 5.59
CA SER A 44 8.27 5.55 6.20
C SER A 44 7.07 6.26 5.60
N ILE A 45 5.94 5.56 5.54
CA ILE A 45 4.67 6.14 5.14
C ILE A 45 3.85 6.44 6.39
N ALA A 46 3.09 7.53 6.35
CA ALA A 46 2.22 7.88 7.46
C ALA A 46 1.10 6.84 7.60
N PHE A 47 0.66 6.61 8.84
CA PHE A 47 -0.35 5.61 9.15
C PHE A 47 -1.66 5.85 8.39
N ASP A 48 -2.13 7.10 8.36
CA ASP A 48 -3.37 7.43 7.68
C ASP A 48 -3.26 7.25 6.16
N SER A 49 -2.09 7.55 5.60
CA SER A 49 -1.85 7.32 4.17
C SER A 49 -1.90 5.83 3.84
N LEU A 50 -1.30 5.00 4.70
CA LEU A 50 -1.33 3.56 4.52
C LEU A 50 -2.76 3.02 4.59
N ALA A 51 -3.56 3.53 5.55
CA ALA A 51 -4.95 3.13 5.67
C ALA A 51 -5.75 3.50 4.41
N LYS A 52 -5.50 4.67 3.84
CA LYS A 52 -6.17 5.08 2.60
C LYS A 52 -5.83 4.13 1.44
N ILE A 53 -4.57 3.74 1.33
CA ILE A 53 -4.14 2.80 0.28
C ILE A 53 -4.82 1.45 0.48
N ALA A 54 -4.85 0.95 1.71
CA ALA A 54 -5.49 -0.32 2.01
C ALA A 54 -6.97 -0.30 1.66
N ASP A 55 -7.67 0.78 2.03
CA ASP A 55 -9.09 0.94 1.68
C ASP A 55 -9.28 0.99 0.16
N TYR A 56 -8.43 1.71 -0.54
CA TYR A 56 -8.50 1.83 -2.00
C TYR A 56 -8.34 0.46 -2.67
N LEU A 57 -7.41 -0.34 -2.15
CA LEU A 57 -7.14 -1.68 -2.69
C LEU A 57 -8.09 -2.74 -2.13
N ASP A 58 -9.00 -2.36 -1.23
CA ASP A 58 -9.97 -3.27 -0.61
C ASP A 58 -9.27 -4.46 0.06
N CYS A 59 -8.24 -4.15 0.83
CA CYS A 59 -7.51 -5.17 1.58
C CYS A 59 -7.12 -4.63 2.96
N SER A 60 -6.69 -5.53 3.85
CA SER A 60 -6.29 -5.13 5.19
C SER A 60 -4.87 -4.56 5.19
N VAL A 61 -4.59 -3.69 6.16
CA VAL A 61 -3.23 -3.19 6.38
C VAL A 61 -2.30 -4.36 6.73
N ASP A 62 -2.78 -5.32 7.53
CA ASP A 62 -2.00 -6.50 7.90
C ASP A 62 -1.56 -7.29 6.66
N TYR A 63 -2.44 -7.41 5.67
CA TYR A 63 -2.09 -8.08 4.42
C TYR A 63 -0.96 -7.34 3.69
N LEU A 64 -1.05 -6.02 3.62
CA LEU A 64 -0.02 -5.22 2.97
C LEU A 64 1.31 -5.29 3.72
N LEU A 65 1.26 -5.43 5.05
CA LEU A 65 2.46 -5.56 5.87
C LEU A 65 3.04 -6.97 5.84
N GLY A 66 2.35 -7.93 5.23
CA GLY A 66 2.80 -9.31 5.17
C GLY A 66 2.55 -10.10 6.43
N ARG A 67 1.66 -9.62 7.32
CA ARG A 67 1.34 -10.28 8.58
C ARG A 67 0.31 -11.38 8.41
N THR A 68 -0.43 -11.39 7.32
CA THR A 68 -1.44 -12.40 7.02
C THR A 68 -1.52 -12.62 5.52
N ASP A 69 -1.89 -13.82 5.12
CA ASP A 69 -2.15 -14.14 3.71
C ASP A 69 -3.59 -13.81 3.31
N ASN A 70 -4.42 -13.43 4.27
CA ASN A 70 -5.82 -13.11 4.02
C ASN A 70 -5.99 -11.62 3.78
N PRO A 71 -6.39 -11.18 2.57
CA PRO A 71 -6.56 -9.76 2.28
C PRO A 71 -7.82 -9.14 2.89
N GLU A 72 -8.70 -9.93 3.46
CA GLU A 72 -9.95 -9.40 3.98
C GLU A 72 -9.72 -8.40 5.11
N ILE A 73 -10.54 -7.34 5.09
CA ILE A 73 -10.50 -6.34 6.14
C ILE A 73 -11.17 -6.92 7.38
N ASN A 74 -10.42 -6.92 8.49
CA ASN A 74 -10.95 -7.32 9.79
C ASN A 74 -11.83 -6.20 10.33
N LYS A 75 -13.05 -6.56 10.64
CA LYS A 75 -14.01 -5.62 11.24
C LYS A 75 -14.23 -5.92 12.70
#